data_c8e0c64e809b5cd0cedad4043bd29b81
#
_entry.id   c8e0c64e809b5cd0cedad4043bd29b81
#
_cell.length_a   1.000
_cell.length_b   1.000
_cell.length_c   1.000
_cell.angle_alpha   90.00
_cell.angle_beta   90.00
_cell.angle_gamma   90.00
#
_symmetry.space_group_name_H-M   'P 1'
#
loop_
_entity.id
_entity.type
_entity.pdbx_description
1 polymer ?
#
loop_
_entity_poly.entity_id
_entity_poly.type
_entity_poly.pdbx_seq_one_letter_code
_entity_poly.pdbx_strand_id
1 'polypeptide(L)'
;MKRKRIGVMDLRGSVDITDPCYNRDVWCRMDSVQVKRGRYTCCVWYEKDSYELDGETHTYNFVGIIGIYLGGVIPTQRSMECIGSIGVDSGLAGFFHNKPDFSDAEWNCFCDQTKEGDVWLTDMGFFSSSGHGDGGYDVFAAKVNGDITALEIRFA
;
A
#
# COMPACT_ATOMS: atom_id res chain seq x y z
N MET A 1 -14.68 8.98 -2.81
CA MET A 1 -13.55 8.06 -3.08
C MET A 1 -14.00 6.96 -4.02
N LYS A 2 -13.24 6.68 -5.05
CA LYS A 2 -13.57 5.66 -6.04
C LYS A 2 -12.65 4.45 -5.90
N ARG A 3 -13.24 3.26 -5.77
CA ARG A 3 -12.51 1.98 -5.61
C ARG A 3 -12.27 1.32 -6.96
N LYS A 4 -11.09 0.72 -7.10
CA LYS A 4 -10.77 -0.15 -8.23
C LYS A 4 -10.11 -1.43 -7.71
N ARG A 5 -10.66 -2.59 -8.09
CA ARG A 5 -10.02 -3.88 -7.84
C ARG A 5 -8.89 -4.08 -8.83
N ILE A 6 -7.70 -4.41 -8.33
CA ILE A 6 -6.50 -4.61 -9.15
C ILE A 6 -6.24 -6.09 -9.42
N GLY A 7 -6.44 -6.94 -8.43
CA GLY A 7 -6.20 -8.37 -8.56
C GLY A 7 -6.21 -9.05 -7.20
N VAL A 8 -5.47 -10.14 -7.09
CA VAL A 8 -5.35 -10.92 -5.86
C VAL A 8 -3.90 -11.25 -5.56
N MET A 9 -3.59 -11.43 -4.28
CA MET A 9 -2.32 -11.97 -3.82
C MET A 9 -2.57 -13.02 -2.74
N ASP A 10 -1.76 -14.08 -2.75
CA ASP A 10 -1.84 -15.14 -1.75
C ASP A 10 -0.83 -14.86 -0.63
N LEU A 11 -1.31 -14.83 0.62
CA LEU A 11 -0.46 -14.67 1.79
C LEU A 11 -0.41 -15.95 2.60
N ARG A 12 0.79 -16.28 3.08
CA ARG A 12 1.06 -17.51 3.82
C ARG A 12 1.14 -17.31 5.35
N GLY A 13 0.64 -16.19 5.84
CA GLY A 13 0.59 -15.91 7.26
C GLY A 13 1.32 -14.65 7.69
N SER A 14 2.07 -14.01 6.80
CA SER A 14 2.72 -12.73 7.09
C SER A 14 2.87 -11.87 5.86
N VAL A 15 3.06 -10.56 6.07
CA VAL A 15 3.29 -9.58 5.02
C VAL A 15 4.17 -8.46 5.56
N ASP A 16 5.03 -7.91 4.71
CA ASP A 16 5.81 -6.72 5.02
C ASP A 16 5.10 -5.49 4.47
N ILE A 17 5.01 -4.44 5.27
CA ILE A 17 4.38 -3.17 4.89
C ILE A 17 5.44 -2.09 4.91
N THR A 18 5.73 -1.50 3.76
CA THR A 18 6.86 -0.58 3.65
C THR A 18 6.85 0.20 2.34
N ASP A 19 7.61 1.29 2.34
CA ASP A 19 8.23 1.81 1.12
C ASP A 19 9.30 0.81 0.66
N PRO A 20 9.29 0.40 -0.62
CA PRO A 20 10.26 -0.58 -1.11
C PRO A 20 11.71 -0.13 -1.09
N CYS A 21 12.00 1.17 -0.93
CA CYS A 21 13.37 1.67 -0.86
C CYS A 21 14.09 1.31 0.44
N TYR A 22 13.36 0.96 1.49
CA TYR A 22 13.97 0.68 2.79
C TYR A 22 14.40 -0.77 2.93
N ASN A 23 15.58 -0.97 3.51
CA ASN A 23 16.07 -2.27 3.89
C ASN A 23 15.30 -2.82 5.09
N ARG A 24 15.35 -4.13 5.27
CA ARG A 24 14.73 -4.82 6.39
C ARG A 24 15.27 -4.30 7.71
N ASP A 25 14.45 -4.33 8.74
CA ASP A 25 14.76 -3.88 10.10
C ASP A 25 14.97 -2.36 10.27
N VAL A 26 14.65 -1.57 9.24
CA VAL A 26 14.60 -0.11 9.38
C VAL A 26 13.31 0.27 10.15
N TRP A 27 13.43 1.21 11.08
CA TRP A 27 12.36 1.59 12.02
C TRP A 27 11.05 2.04 11.37
N CYS A 28 11.09 2.54 10.13
CA CYS A 28 9.93 3.04 9.40
C CYS A 28 9.21 1.98 8.55
N ARG A 29 9.52 0.71 8.76
CA ARG A 29 8.84 -0.44 8.14
C ARG A 29 8.02 -1.20 9.19
N MET A 30 7.06 -1.96 8.71
CA MET A 30 6.36 -2.96 9.50
C MET A 30 6.66 -4.32 8.87
N ASP A 31 7.62 -5.04 9.43
CA ASP A 31 8.05 -6.34 8.92
C ASP A 31 7.26 -7.49 9.55
N SER A 32 6.99 -8.52 8.75
CA SER A 32 6.38 -9.79 9.20
C SER A 32 5.10 -9.58 10.01
N VAL A 33 4.23 -8.69 9.54
CA VAL A 33 2.90 -8.50 10.13
C VAL A 33 2.11 -9.78 9.97
N GLN A 34 1.66 -10.36 11.09
CA GLN A 34 0.95 -11.63 11.08
C GLN A 34 -0.48 -11.44 10.58
N VAL A 35 -0.84 -12.21 9.57
CA VAL A 35 -2.17 -12.15 8.93
C VAL A 35 -2.72 -13.57 8.79
N LYS A 36 -4.03 -13.67 8.67
CA LYS A 36 -4.65 -14.96 8.35
C LYS A 36 -4.19 -15.42 6.96
N ARG A 37 -3.78 -16.66 6.83
CA ARG A 37 -3.40 -17.25 5.56
C ARG A 37 -4.58 -17.29 4.60
N GLY A 38 -4.35 -16.92 3.34
CA GLY A 38 -5.37 -17.02 2.32
C GLY A 38 -5.15 -16.07 1.15
N ARG A 39 -6.17 -15.96 0.33
CA ARG A 39 -6.18 -15.11 -0.87
C ARG A 39 -6.79 -13.77 -0.54
N TYR A 40 -6.02 -12.71 -0.77
CA TYR A 40 -6.42 -11.34 -0.51
C TYR A 40 -6.72 -10.60 -1.82
N THR A 41 -7.87 -9.96 -1.87
CA THR A 41 -8.22 -9.05 -2.98
C THR A 41 -7.52 -7.73 -2.76
N CYS A 42 -6.81 -7.25 -3.79
CA CYS A 42 -6.05 -6.01 -3.78
C CYS A 42 -6.88 -4.90 -4.42
N CYS A 43 -7.11 -3.81 -3.69
CA CYS A 43 -7.88 -2.67 -4.15
C CYS A 43 -7.13 -1.36 -3.94
N VAL A 44 -7.36 -0.44 -4.86
CA VAL A 44 -6.95 0.95 -4.74
C VAL A 44 -8.17 1.84 -4.64
N TRP A 45 -8.07 2.88 -3.81
CA TRP A 45 -9.11 3.88 -3.63
C TRP A 45 -8.57 5.23 -4.08
N TYR A 46 -9.19 5.81 -5.09
CA TYR A 46 -8.77 7.10 -5.63
C TYR A 46 -9.53 8.24 -5.00
N GLU A 47 -8.80 9.28 -4.67
CA GLU A 47 -9.31 10.58 -4.27
C GLU A 47 -9.14 11.58 -5.39
N LYS A 48 -9.92 12.66 -5.34
CA LYS A 48 -9.76 13.81 -6.22
C LYS A 48 -9.33 15.02 -5.43
N ASP A 49 -8.43 15.78 -6.02
CA ASP A 49 -8.06 17.10 -5.53
C ASP A 49 -7.96 18.05 -6.72
N SER A 50 -7.90 19.32 -6.45
CA SER A 50 -7.83 20.34 -7.48
C SER A 50 -6.90 21.47 -7.08
N TYR A 51 -6.37 22.16 -8.07
CA TYR A 51 -5.58 23.38 -7.89
C TYR A 51 -5.96 24.38 -8.96
N GLU A 52 -5.72 25.66 -8.68
CA GLU A 52 -5.94 26.73 -9.64
C GLU A 52 -4.62 27.18 -10.25
N LEU A 53 -4.60 27.33 -11.58
CA LEU A 53 -3.47 27.82 -12.33
C LEU A 53 -4.01 28.75 -13.44
N ASP A 54 -3.52 29.98 -13.49
CA ASP A 54 -3.92 30.99 -14.49
C ASP A 54 -5.44 31.20 -14.59
N GLY A 55 -6.14 31.14 -13.45
CA GLY A 55 -7.59 31.31 -13.37
C GLY A 55 -8.41 30.08 -13.78
N GLU A 56 -7.75 28.97 -14.11
CA GLU A 56 -8.40 27.71 -14.43
C GLU A 56 -8.25 26.70 -13.28
N THR A 57 -9.31 25.93 -13.05
CA THR A 57 -9.31 24.85 -12.06
C THR A 57 -8.89 23.54 -12.73
N HIS A 58 -7.82 22.93 -12.24
CA HIS A 58 -7.33 21.63 -12.68
C HIS A 58 -7.62 20.58 -11.61
N THR A 59 -8.30 19.51 -12.01
CA THR A 59 -8.65 18.40 -11.12
C THR A 59 -7.78 17.20 -11.47
N TYR A 60 -7.27 16.50 -10.45
CA TYR A 60 -6.48 15.30 -10.61
C TYR A 60 -6.89 14.23 -9.62
N ASN A 61 -6.64 12.96 -9.97
CA ASN A 61 -6.83 11.82 -9.10
C ASN A 61 -5.50 11.42 -8.48
N PHE A 62 -5.54 10.98 -7.23
CA PHE A 62 -4.39 10.41 -6.56
C PHE A 62 -4.82 9.21 -5.72
N VAL A 63 -3.86 8.35 -5.40
CA VAL A 63 -4.14 7.18 -4.55
C VAL A 63 -4.35 7.64 -3.12
N GLY A 64 -5.55 7.45 -2.61
CA GLY A 64 -5.90 7.79 -1.23
C GLY A 64 -5.71 6.64 -0.26
N ILE A 65 -6.03 5.42 -0.69
CA ILE A 65 -5.88 4.21 0.11
C ILE A 65 -5.48 3.06 -0.80
N ILE A 66 -4.58 2.19 -0.35
CA ILE A 66 -4.45 0.84 -0.89
C ILE A 66 -4.78 -0.16 0.21
N GLY A 67 -5.46 -1.24 -0.17
CA GLY A 67 -5.88 -2.25 0.79
C GLY A 67 -5.86 -3.65 0.23
N ILE A 68 -5.70 -4.61 1.13
CA ILE A 68 -5.79 -6.03 0.86
C ILE A 68 -6.82 -6.66 1.79
N TYR A 69 -7.69 -7.49 1.23
CA TYR A 69 -8.88 -7.98 1.91
C TYR A 69 -9.08 -9.46 1.68
N LEU A 70 -9.06 -10.26 2.74
CA LEU A 70 -9.23 -11.72 2.67
C LEU A 70 -10.58 -12.05 2.06
N GLY A 71 -10.58 -12.85 1.00
CA GLY A 71 -11.80 -13.27 0.32
C GLY A 71 -12.60 -12.13 -0.31
N GLY A 72 -12.02 -10.95 -0.45
CA GLY A 72 -12.69 -9.76 -0.98
C GLY A 72 -13.70 -9.11 -0.03
N VAL A 73 -13.70 -9.48 1.24
CA VAL A 73 -14.59 -8.89 2.25
C VAL A 73 -13.99 -7.59 2.76
N ILE A 74 -14.58 -6.47 2.37
CA ILE A 74 -14.09 -5.13 2.71
C ILE A 74 -14.82 -4.65 3.97
N PRO A 75 -14.10 -4.47 5.10
CA PRO A 75 -14.71 -3.95 6.31
C PRO A 75 -15.02 -2.45 6.15
N THR A 76 -15.90 -1.94 6.99
CA THR A 76 -16.09 -0.48 7.07
C THR A 76 -14.83 0.17 7.62
N GLN A 77 -14.54 1.39 7.18
CA GLN A 77 -13.36 2.11 7.67
C GLN A 77 -13.36 2.29 9.19
N ARG A 78 -14.54 2.48 9.79
CA ARG A 78 -14.70 2.63 11.24
C ARG A 78 -14.33 1.39 12.04
N SER A 79 -14.48 0.21 11.47
CA SER A 79 -14.19 -1.05 12.13
C SER A 79 -12.71 -1.40 12.13
N MET A 80 -11.91 -0.67 11.37
CA MET A 80 -10.47 -0.91 11.28
C MET A 80 -9.71 -0.12 12.33
N GLU A 81 -8.69 -0.74 12.89
CA GLU A 81 -7.83 -0.15 13.92
C GLU A 81 -6.49 0.26 13.33
N CYS A 82 -5.95 1.38 13.78
CA CYS A 82 -4.56 1.75 13.46
C CYS A 82 -3.62 0.81 14.23
N ILE A 83 -2.77 0.10 13.49
CA ILE A 83 -1.81 -0.84 14.08
C ILE A 83 -0.37 -0.34 14.04
N GLY A 84 -0.13 0.77 13.38
CA GLY A 84 1.19 1.37 13.25
C GLY A 84 1.25 2.36 12.13
N SER A 85 2.46 2.72 11.77
CA SER A 85 2.73 3.65 10.66
C SER A 85 4.00 3.25 9.93
N ILE A 86 4.12 3.73 8.69
CA ILE A 86 5.31 3.56 7.86
C ILE A 86 5.81 4.91 7.39
N GLY A 87 7.12 5.00 7.12
CA GLY A 87 7.71 6.15 6.44
C GLY A 87 7.82 5.91 4.95
N VAL A 88 7.64 6.95 4.16
CA VAL A 88 7.76 6.90 2.70
C VAL A 88 8.74 7.95 2.23
N ASP A 89 9.72 7.54 1.44
CA ASP A 89 10.79 8.38 0.88
C ASP A 89 10.93 8.27 -0.64
N SER A 90 10.49 7.16 -1.24
CA SER A 90 10.51 6.98 -2.69
C SER A 90 9.20 7.38 -3.39
N GLY A 91 8.20 7.81 -2.63
CA GLY A 91 6.85 8.06 -3.13
C GLY A 91 6.05 6.79 -3.41
N LEU A 92 6.54 5.63 -2.97
CA LEU A 92 5.88 4.33 -3.15
C LEU A 92 5.71 3.63 -1.80
N ALA A 93 4.62 2.89 -1.65
CA ALA A 93 4.39 2.08 -0.47
C ALA A 93 3.47 0.89 -0.80
N GLY A 94 3.59 -0.17 -0.04
CA GLY A 94 2.72 -1.33 -0.28
C GLY A 94 2.93 -2.50 0.66
N PHE A 95 2.35 -3.61 0.22
CA PHE A 95 2.32 -4.91 0.89
C PHE A 95 3.19 -5.89 0.11
N PHE A 96 4.21 -6.43 0.75
CA PHE A 96 5.21 -7.26 0.08
C PHE A 96 5.32 -8.64 0.73
N HIS A 97 5.55 -9.65 -0.12
CA HIS A 97 5.93 -10.98 0.31
C HIS A 97 7.38 -10.93 0.76
N ASN A 98 7.65 -10.97 2.08
CA ASN A 98 9.02 -11.09 2.60
C ASN A 98 10.06 -10.33 1.74
N LYS A 99 9.83 -9.03 1.59
CA LYS A 99 10.58 -8.19 0.66
C LYS A 99 12.08 -8.19 0.98
N PRO A 100 12.93 -8.66 0.04
CA PRO A 100 14.38 -8.61 0.22
C PRO A 100 14.90 -7.18 0.12
N ASP A 101 16.12 -6.98 0.61
CA ASP A 101 16.85 -5.75 0.39
C ASP A 101 17.31 -5.68 -1.07
N PHE A 102 17.17 -4.52 -1.67
CA PHE A 102 17.65 -4.29 -3.03
C PHE A 102 19.13 -3.92 -3.03
N SER A 103 19.89 -4.48 -3.96
CA SER A 103 21.15 -3.90 -4.41
C SER A 103 20.87 -2.60 -5.21
N ASP A 104 21.89 -1.79 -5.44
CA ASP A 104 21.73 -0.58 -6.25
C ASP A 104 21.23 -0.89 -7.67
N ALA A 105 21.73 -1.97 -8.27
CA ALA A 105 21.30 -2.39 -9.59
C ALA A 105 19.85 -2.86 -9.61
N GLU A 106 19.43 -3.62 -8.60
CA GLU A 106 18.05 -4.07 -8.43
C GLU A 106 17.10 -2.90 -8.20
N TRP A 107 17.51 -1.91 -7.39
CA TRP A 107 16.72 -0.70 -7.15
C TRP A 107 16.52 0.09 -8.44
N ASN A 108 17.59 0.28 -9.23
CA ASN A 108 17.49 0.99 -10.51
C ASN A 108 16.54 0.27 -11.48
N CYS A 109 16.62 -1.06 -11.54
CA CYS A 109 15.70 -1.87 -12.34
C CYS A 109 14.25 -1.71 -11.89
N PHE A 110 14.02 -1.74 -10.58
CA PHE A 110 12.70 -1.52 -9.98
C PHE A 110 12.15 -0.13 -10.32
N CYS A 111 12.97 0.91 -10.22
CA CYS A 111 12.58 2.28 -10.56
C CYS A 111 12.18 2.38 -12.04
N ASP A 112 12.90 1.72 -12.94
CA ASP A 112 12.57 1.69 -14.36
C ASP A 112 11.22 1.00 -14.62
N GLN A 113 10.93 -0.07 -13.90
CA GLN A 113 9.66 -0.81 -14.02
C GLN A 113 8.46 -0.03 -13.47
N THR A 114 8.69 0.88 -12.52
CA THR A 114 7.63 1.67 -11.86
C THR A 114 7.58 3.13 -12.31
N LYS A 115 8.23 3.43 -13.39
CA LYS A 115 8.37 4.77 -13.99
C LYS A 115 7.02 5.35 -14.45
N GLU A 116 6.13 4.49 -14.95
CA GLU A 116 4.81 4.84 -15.42
C GLU A 116 3.75 4.11 -14.62
N GLY A 117 2.64 4.78 -14.35
CA GLY A 117 1.55 4.23 -13.57
C GLY A 117 1.56 4.71 -12.12
N ASP A 118 0.58 4.24 -11.36
CA ASP A 118 0.39 4.63 -9.96
C ASP A 118 0.08 3.45 -9.04
N VAL A 119 -0.16 2.26 -9.60
CA VAL A 119 -0.45 1.05 -8.84
C VAL A 119 0.08 -0.17 -9.58
N TRP A 120 0.66 -1.11 -8.82
CA TRP A 120 1.29 -2.32 -9.35
C TRP A 120 0.96 -3.53 -8.49
N LEU A 121 0.70 -4.64 -9.15
CA LEU A 121 0.60 -5.96 -8.53
C LEU A 121 1.55 -6.89 -9.26
N THR A 122 2.58 -7.35 -8.56
CA THR A 122 3.65 -8.20 -9.10
C THR A 122 3.89 -9.40 -8.18
N ASP A 123 4.81 -10.28 -8.55
CA ASP A 123 5.23 -11.39 -7.68
C ASP A 123 5.83 -10.91 -6.36
N MET A 124 6.31 -9.68 -6.31
CA MET A 124 6.88 -9.06 -5.12
C MET A 124 5.81 -8.62 -4.12
N GLY A 125 4.67 -8.16 -4.61
CA GLY A 125 3.58 -7.67 -3.78
C GLY A 125 2.65 -6.70 -4.50
N PHE A 126 1.87 -6.00 -3.71
CA PHE A 126 0.92 -4.98 -4.15
C PHE A 126 1.31 -3.63 -3.59
N PHE A 127 1.60 -2.66 -4.45
CA PHE A 127 2.10 -1.35 -4.04
C PHE A 127 1.62 -0.25 -4.98
N SER A 128 1.72 0.98 -4.52
CA SER A 128 1.25 2.14 -5.27
C SER A 128 2.07 3.38 -4.95
N SER A 129 1.82 4.45 -5.71
CA SER A 129 2.22 5.78 -5.29
C SER A 129 1.53 6.15 -3.97
N SER A 130 2.19 6.96 -3.15
CA SER A 130 1.77 7.31 -1.80
C SER A 130 0.96 8.60 -1.72
N GLY A 131 0.01 8.80 -2.63
CA GLY A 131 -0.82 10.00 -2.63
C GLY A 131 -0.02 11.26 -2.96
N HIS A 132 0.21 12.10 -1.98
CA HIS A 132 0.97 13.35 -2.15
C HIS A 132 2.50 13.18 -2.03
N GLY A 133 3.00 11.97 -1.88
CA GLY A 133 4.43 11.67 -1.91
C GLY A 133 5.00 11.24 -0.56
N ASP A 134 6.17 11.77 -0.23
CA ASP A 134 6.92 11.36 0.95
C ASP A 134 6.23 11.80 2.24
N GLY A 135 6.39 11.01 3.29
CA GLY A 135 5.79 11.30 4.58
C GLY A 135 5.64 10.06 5.45
N GLY A 136 4.87 10.22 6.52
CA GLY A 136 4.44 9.13 7.40
C GLY A 136 2.98 8.82 7.17
N TYR A 137 2.63 7.54 7.08
CA TYR A 137 1.26 7.11 6.82
C TYR A 137 0.84 5.98 7.75
N ASP A 138 -0.38 6.07 8.23
CA ASP A 138 -0.94 5.09 9.15
C ASP A 138 -1.39 3.83 8.43
N VAL A 139 -1.21 2.70 9.11
CA VAL A 139 -1.63 1.37 8.66
C VAL A 139 -2.78 0.91 9.55
N PHE A 140 -3.84 0.46 8.92
CA PHE A 140 -5.06 -0.01 9.58
C PHE A 140 -5.30 -1.48 9.31
N ALA A 141 -5.88 -2.17 10.29
CA ALA A 141 -6.21 -3.58 10.19
C ALA A 141 -7.62 -3.87 10.67
N ALA A 142 -8.25 -4.84 10.04
CA ALA A 142 -9.44 -5.49 10.58
C ALA A 142 -9.08 -6.89 11.04
N LYS A 143 -9.72 -7.33 12.11
CA LYS A 143 -9.51 -8.66 12.71
C LYS A 143 -10.81 -9.43 12.78
N VAL A 144 -10.72 -10.73 12.54
CA VAL A 144 -11.80 -11.69 12.79
C VAL A 144 -11.24 -12.80 13.67
N ASN A 145 -11.83 -12.99 14.83
CA ASN A 145 -11.37 -13.98 15.83
C ASN A 145 -9.88 -13.83 16.19
N GLY A 146 -9.41 -12.58 16.26
CA GLY A 146 -8.03 -12.26 16.61
C GLY A 146 -7.02 -12.27 15.45
N ASP A 147 -7.42 -12.76 14.29
CA ASP A 147 -6.56 -12.78 13.09
C ASP A 147 -6.81 -11.57 12.21
N ILE A 148 -5.74 -10.95 11.73
CA ILE A 148 -5.85 -9.88 10.72
C ILE A 148 -6.35 -10.48 9.41
N THR A 149 -7.42 -9.92 8.88
CA THR A 149 -8.05 -10.34 7.63
C THR A 149 -8.12 -9.21 6.59
N ALA A 150 -7.76 -8.00 6.96
CA ALA A 150 -7.68 -6.86 6.06
C ALA A 150 -6.63 -5.87 6.55
N LEU A 151 -5.94 -5.25 5.60
CA LEU A 151 -4.96 -4.20 5.87
C LEU A 151 -5.15 -3.06 4.89
N GLU A 152 -5.00 -1.84 5.37
CA GLU A 152 -5.00 -0.63 4.54
C GLU A 152 -3.85 0.29 4.90
N ILE A 153 -3.24 0.89 3.89
CA ILE A 153 -2.37 2.07 4.07
C ILE A 153 -3.19 3.27 3.61
N ARG A 154 -3.36 4.24 4.48
CA ARG A 154 -4.17 5.43 4.19
C ARG A 154 -3.27 6.62 3.96
N PHE A 155 -3.27 7.12 2.72
CA PHE A 155 -2.46 8.26 2.29
C PHE A 155 -3.24 9.58 2.36
N ALA A 156 -4.53 9.49 2.51
CA ALA A 156 -5.40 10.65 2.60
C ALA A 156 -6.39 10.53 3.74
#